data_538fd3448320663fbcbf37c55ef62484
#
_entry.id   538fd3448320663fbcbf37c55ef62484
#
_cell.length_a   1.000
_cell.length_b   1.000
_cell.length_c   1.000
_cell.angle_alpha   90.00
_cell.angle_beta   90.00
_cell.angle_gamma   90.00
#
_symmetry.space_group_name_H-M   'P 1'
#
loop_
_entity.id
_entity.type
_entity.pdbx_description
1 polymer ?
#
loop_
_entity_poly.entity_id
_entity_poly.type
_entity_poly.pdbx_seq_one_letter_code
_entity_poly.pdbx_strand_id
1 'polypeptide(L)'
;MKRIKFVYIYFLFLFYLIGGYFVNLPFINKGIYDKIYKYLGIMLIPTLLFFILYGFVFLIRDKRLRFFWELRLYYTFIFFIIAVYLYILFSSGVYFINVKDFEVSGEFLKTLINKSLFEYSIGYLFTYILYELINISLRFNQYPFYYFYYFLIGFEVFLIILMIFTPMRRSIKNSNARRKKERQRAEIEAELLEQIRIKEDLERKEALKIQKHKKIEEDAIKKKADNFKKMKKNKRASRKDKKEKTSEEDLQDIIGKVTLQKTVTINKED
;
A
#
# COMPACT_ATOMS: atom_id res chain seq x y z
N MET A 1 12.75 -14.87 -14.22
CA MET A 1 12.73 -15.27 -15.64
C MET A 1 11.83 -16.46 -15.98
N LYS A 2 11.89 -17.61 -15.26
CA LYS A 2 11.08 -18.82 -15.59
C LYS A 2 9.55 -18.58 -15.61
N ARG A 3 9.02 -17.77 -14.69
CA ARG A 3 7.55 -17.48 -14.61
C ARG A 3 7.01 -16.71 -15.81
N ILE A 4 7.74 -15.72 -16.29
CA ILE A 4 7.31 -14.89 -17.43
C ILE A 4 7.19 -15.76 -18.68
N LYS A 5 8.15 -16.66 -18.90
CA LYS A 5 8.09 -17.62 -20.03
C LYS A 5 6.86 -18.53 -19.95
N PHE A 6 6.52 -19.03 -18.74
CA PHE A 6 5.33 -19.86 -18.56
C PHE A 6 4.05 -19.11 -18.87
N VAL A 7 3.93 -17.85 -18.46
CA VAL A 7 2.74 -17.03 -18.73
C VAL A 7 2.57 -16.77 -20.22
N TYR A 8 3.65 -16.54 -20.97
CA TYR A 8 3.57 -16.41 -22.43
C TYR A 8 3.07 -17.70 -23.09
N ILE A 9 3.58 -18.87 -22.70
CA ILE A 9 3.12 -20.16 -23.21
C ILE A 9 1.64 -20.35 -22.87
N TYR A 10 1.22 -20.02 -21.67
CA TYR A 10 -0.17 -20.09 -21.24
C TYR A 10 -1.09 -19.23 -22.11
N PHE A 11 -0.76 -17.95 -22.31
CA PHE A 11 -1.55 -17.07 -23.16
C PHE A 11 -1.53 -17.50 -24.63
N LEU A 12 -0.39 -17.96 -25.12
CA LEU A 12 -0.28 -18.48 -26.49
C LEU A 12 -1.21 -19.67 -26.70
N PHE A 13 -1.24 -20.61 -25.75
CA PHE A 13 -2.15 -21.75 -25.78
C PHE A 13 -3.62 -21.30 -25.72
N LEU A 14 -3.93 -20.34 -24.88
CA LEU A 14 -5.28 -19.82 -24.69
C LEU A 14 -5.76 -19.06 -25.94
N PHE A 15 -4.90 -18.24 -26.55
CA PHE A 15 -5.19 -17.58 -27.82
C PHE A 15 -5.34 -18.58 -28.95
N TYR A 16 -4.53 -19.63 -28.97
CA TYR A 16 -4.66 -20.71 -29.94
C TYR A 16 -6.01 -21.42 -29.77
N LEU A 17 -6.42 -21.68 -28.56
CA LEU A 17 -7.71 -22.28 -28.24
C LEU A 17 -8.87 -21.37 -28.65
N ILE A 18 -8.82 -20.06 -28.36
CA ILE A 18 -9.84 -19.10 -28.80
C ILE A 18 -9.86 -18.95 -30.32
N GLY A 19 -8.69 -18.86 -30.94
CA GLY A 19 -8.54 -18.75 -32.40
C GLY A 19 -9.15 -19.94 -33.15
N GLY A 20 -9.06 -21.13 -32.58
CA GLY A 20 -9.67 -22.34 -33.13
C GLY A 20 -11.21 -22.31 -33.22
N TYR A 21 -11.85 -21.37 -32.52
CA TYR A 21 -13.28 -21.13 -32.64
C TYR A 21 -13.62 -20.41 -33.98
N PHE A 22 -12.76 -19.46 -34.38
CA PHE A 22 -13.00 -18.64 -35.57
C PHE A 22 -12.41 -19.25 -36.83
N VAL A 23 -11.32 -19.98 -36.71
CA VAL A 23 -10.57 -20.55 -37.81
C VAL A 23 -10.22 -21.99 -37.50
N ASN A 24 -10.34 -22.88 -38.55
CA ASN A 24 -9.91 -24.27 -38.38
C ASN A 24 -8.38 -24.31 -38.26
N LEU A 25 -7.91 -24.44 -36.99
CA LEU A 25 -6.49 -24.58 -36.70
C LEU A 25 -6.10 -26.07 -36.65
N PRO A 26 -4.80 -26.39 -36.89
CA PRO A 26 -4.31 -27.74 -36.67
C PRO A 26 -4.60 -28.19 -35.26
N PHE A 27 -5.06 -29.44 -35.07
CA PHE A 27 -5.45 -30.03 -33.79
C PHE A 27 -6.70 -29.46 -33.09
N ILE A 28 -7.12 -28.22 -33.39
CA ILE A 28 -8.34 -27.62 -32.84
C ILE A 28 -9.22 -27.19 -33.99
N ASN A 29 -10.13 -28.09 -34.38
CA ASN A 29 -11.12 -27.85 -35.40
C ASN A 29 -12.52 -27.64 -34.79
N LYS A 30 -13.45 -27.23 -35.63
CA LYS A 30 -14.85 -27.00 -35.25
C LYS A 30 -15.47 -28.21 -34.52
N GLY A 31 -15.12 -29.42 -34.89
CA GLY A 31 -15.64 -30.64 -34.24
C GLY A 31 -15.18 -30.82 -32.78
N ILE A 32 -13.97 -30.34 -32.44
CA ILE A 32 -13.50 -30.31 -31.05
C ILE A 32 -14.25 -29.23 -30.28
N TYR A 33 -14.47 -28.07 -30.88
CA TYR A 33 -15.24 -27.00 -30.27
C TYR A 33 -16.68 -27.40 -30.02
N ASP A 34 -17.34 -28.10 -30.94
CA ASP A 34 -18.68 -28.59 -30.77
C ASP A 34 -18.76 -29.60 -29.59
N LYS A 35 -17.70 -30.41 -29.40
CA LYS A 35 -17.59 -31.28 -28.22
C LYS A 35 -17.44 -30.48 -26.94
N ILE A 36 -16.51 -29.51 -26.92
CA ILE A 36 -16.27 -28.64 -25.75
C ILE A 36 -17.57 -27.88 -25.40
N TYR A 37 -18.24 -27.33 -26.40
CA TYR A 37 -19.51 -26.63 -26.22
C TYR A 37 -20.61 -27.56 -25.66
N LYS A 38 -20.67 -28.82 -26.12
CA LYS A 38 -21.60 -29.80 -25.60
C LYS A 38 -21.37 -30.04 -24.08
N TYR A 39 -20.13 -30.06 -23.63
CA TYR A 39 -19.81 -30.24 -22.20
C TYR A 39 -19.97 -28.98 -21.37
N LEU A 40 -19.52 -27.82 -21.86
CA LEU A 40 -19.52 -26.56 -21.11
C LEU A 40 -20.74 -25.68 -21.44
N GLY A 41 -21.34 -25.84 -22.62
CA GLY A 41 -22.48 -25.05 -23.05
C GLY A 41 -22.19 -23.54 -23.03
N ILE A 42 -23.18 -22.74 -22.62
CA ILE A 42 -23.05 -21.30 -22.45
C ILE A 42 -22.00 -20.93 -21.39
N MET A 43 -21.71 -21.85 -20.46
CA MET A 43 -20.68 -21.67 -19.44
C MET A 43 -19.25 -21.68 -20.02
N LEU A 44 -19.08 -22.00 -21.30
CA LEU A 44 -17.80 -21.90 -22.00
C LEU A 44 -17.25 -20.46 -21.95
N ILE A 45 -18.10 -19.46 -22.18
CA ILE A 45 -17.71 -18.06 -22.21
C ILE A 45 -17.19 -17.58 -20.83
N PRO A 46 -17.95 -17.74 -19.72
CA PRO A 46 -17.44 -17.40 -18.38
C PRO A 46 -16.18 -18.18 -17.99
N THR A 47 -16.09 -19.45 -18.41
CA THR A 47 -14.92 -20.30 -18.14
C THR A 47 -13.67 -19.80 -18.87
N LEU A 48 -13.78 -19.43 -20.15
CA LEU A 48 -12.68 -18.83 -20.91
C LEU A 48 -12.28 -17.48 -20.31
N LEU A 49 -13.26 -16.64 -19.95
CA LEU A 49 -12.99 -15.37 -19.30
C LEU A 49 -12.26 -15.56 -17.95
N PHE A 50 -12.69 -16.56 -17.18
CA PHE A 50 -11.99 -16.92 -15.93
C PHE A 50 -10.52 -17.26 -16.20
N PHE A 51 -10.22 -18.10 -17.20
CA PHE A 51 -8.86 -18.47 -17.54
C PHE A 51 -8.04 -17.28 -18.05
N ILE A 52 -8.62 -16.38 -18.85
CA ILE A 52 -7.96 -15.15 -19.30
C ILE A 52 -7.57 -14.30 -18.09
N LEU A 53 -8.51 -14.01 -17.20
CA LEU A 53 -8.28 -13.21 -16.00
C LEU A 53 -7.29 -13.88 -15.05
N TYR A 54 -7.34 -15.20 -14.92
CA TYR A 54 -6.40 -15.99 -14.13
C TYR A 54 -4.96 -15.84 -14.66
N GLY A 55 -4.78 -15.86 -15.98
CA GLY A 55 -3.49 -15.58 -16.61
C GLY A 55 -2.94 -14.20 -16.26
N PHE A 56 -3.79 -13.15 -16.25
CA PHE A 56 -3.37 -11.81 -15.82
C PHE A 56 -2.99 -11.76 -14.34
N VAL A 57 -3.70 -12.49 -13.49
CA VAL A 57 -3.36 -12.59 -12.06
C VAL A 57 -1.98 -13.21 -11.86
N PHE A 58 -1.58 -14.15 -12.73
CA PHE A 58 -0.25 -14.77 -12.70
C PHE A 58 0.89 -13.77 -12.98
N LEU A 59 0.64 -12.66 -13.68
CA LEU A 59 1.62 -11.61 -13.93
C LEU A 59 1.94 -10.78 -12.68
N ILE A 60 1.08 -10.81 -11.67
CA ILE A 60 1.28 -10.05 -10.44
C ILE A 60 2.48 -10.61 -9.68
N ARG A 61 3.51 -9.77 -9.49
CA ARG A 61 4.76 -10.16 -8.80
C ARG A 61 4.58 -10.34 -7.29
N ASP A 62 3.78 -9.50 -6.67
CA ASP A 62 3.52 -9.57 -5.23
C ASP A 62 2.63 -10.79 -4.92
N LYS A 63 3.20 -11.76 -4.16
CA LYS A 63 2.51 -13.00 -3.78
C LYS A 63 1.20 -12.73 -3.02
N ARG A 64 1.18 -11.71 -2.12
CA ARG A 64 -0.02 -11.39 -1.32
C ARG A 64 -1.11 -10.77 -2.19
N LEU A 65 -0.71 -9.89 -3.11
CA LEU A 65 -1.64 -9.26 -4.05
C LEU A 65 -2.20 -10.30 -5.02
N ARG A 66 -1.36 -11.20 -5.53
CA ARG A 66 -1.76 -12.29 -6.41
C ARG A 66 -2.76 -13.21 -5.73
N PHE A 67 -2.46 -13.72 -4.53
CA PHE A 67 -3.38 -14.58 -3.78
C PHE A 67 -4.74 -13.91 -3.53
N PHE A 68 -4.74 -12.61 -3.24
CA PHE A 68 -5.97 -11.84 -3.07
C PHE A 68 -6.82 -11.81 -4.36
N TRP A 69 -6.19 -11.58 -5.52
CA TRP A 69 -6.89 -11.56 -6.79
C TRP A 69 -7.32 -12.95 -7.26
N GLU A 70 -6.50 -13.99 -7.04
CA GLU A 70 -6.87 -15.39 -7.27
C GLU A 70 -8.14 -15.74 -6.49
N LEU A 71 -8.15 -15.47 -5.18
CA LEU A 71 -9.28 -15.78 -4.31
C LEU A 71 -10.56 -15.04 -4.76
N ARG A 72 -10.43 -13.76 -5.11
CA ARG A 72 -11.55 -12.97 -5.60
C ARG A 72 -12.09 -13.49 -6.93
N LEU A 73 -11.22 -13.93 -7.82
CA LEU A 73 -11.61 -14.51 -9.10
C LEU A 73 -12.38 -15.81 -8.90
N TYR A 74 -11.92 -16.69 -7.99
CA TYR A 74 -12.65 -17.90 -7.64
C TYR A 74 -14.02 -17.60 -7.05
N TYR A 75 -14.12 -16.67 -6.12
CA TYR A 75 -15.41 -16.29 -5.55
C TYR A 75 -16.37 -15.75 -6.60
N THR A 76 -15.90 -14.90 -7.53
CA THR A 76 -16.72 -14.38 -8.61
C THR A 76 -17.21 -15.50 -9.54
N PHE A 77 -16.34 -16.47 -9.83
CA PHE A 77 -16.71 -17.58 -10.70
C PHE A 77 -17.72 -18.52 -10.05
N ILE A 78 -17.53 -18.87 -8.78
CA ILE A 78 -18.47 -19.70 -7.99
C ILE A 78 -19.81 -18.98 -7.85
N PHE A 79 -19.80 -17.67 -7.52
CA PHE A 79 -20.99 -16.84 -7.47
C PHE A 79 -21.79 -16.93 -8.77
N PHE A 80 -21.13 -16.79 -9.90
CA PHE A 80 -21.79 -16.87 -11.20
C PHE A 80 -22.43 -18.25 -11.45
N ILE A 81 -21.75 -19.35 -11.10
CA ILE A 81 -22.29 -20.72 -11.23
C ILE A 81 -23.54 -20.88 -10.37
N ILE A 82 -23.49 -20.44 -9.11
CA ILE A 82 -24.64 -20.57 -8.19
C ILE A 82 -25.81 -19.73 -8.64
N ALA A 83 -25.56 -18.49 -9.12
CA ALA A 83 -26.61 -17.64 -9.68
C ALA A 83 -27.34 -18.32 -10.86
N VAL A 84 -26.58 -18.97 -11.75
CA VAL A 84 -27.15 -19.75 -12.86
C VAL A 84 -27.97 -20.92 -12.34
N TYR A 85 -27.49 -21.65 -11.33
CA TYR A 85 -28.23 -22.79 -10.75
C TYR A 85 -29.51 -22.31 -10.06
N LEU A 86 -29.49 -21.25 -9.31
CA LEU A 86 -30.69 -20.66 -8.69
C LEU A 86 -31.70 -20.21 -9.74
N TYR A 87 -31.24 -19.64 -10.83
CA TYR A 87 -32.10 -19.26 -11.94
C TYR A 87 -32.77 -20.46 -12.59
N ILE A 88 -32.04 -21.55 -12.82
CA ILE A 88 -32.58 -22.80 -13.40
C ILE A 88 -33.58 -23.44 -12.45
N LEU A 89 -33.28 -23.52 -11.16
CA LEU A 89 -34.20 -24.04 -10.15
C LEU A 89 -35.51 -23.23 -10.13
N PHE A 90 -35.37 -21.89 -10.10
CA PHE A 90 -36.52 -20.98 -10.15
C PHE A 90 -37.35 -21.21 -11.41
N SER A 91 -36.74 -21.27 -12.59
CA SER A 91 -37.43 -21.48 -13.87
C SER A 91 -38.04 -22.88 -14.00
N SER A 92 -37.55 -23.85 -13.23
CA SER A 92 -38.05 -25.22 -13.20
C SER A 92 -39.22 -25.42 -12.24
N GLY A 93 -39.74 -24.34 -11.63
CA GLY A 93 -40.91 -24.35 -10.77
C GLY A 93 -40.62 -24.28 -9.26
N VAL A 94 -39.34 -24.13 -8.87
CA VAL A 94 -38.95 -23.89 -7.46
C VAL A 94 -39.11 -22.40 -7.14
N TYR A 95 -40.31 -22.03 -6.70
CA TYR A 95 -40.60 -20.65 -6.30
C TYR A 95 -40.35 -20.48 -4.81
N PHE A 96 -39.88 -19.28 -4.44
CA PHE A 96 -39.54 -18.94 -3.05
C PHE A 96 -40.69 -19.21 -2.06
N ILE A 97 -41.93 -18.98 -2.49
CA ILE A 97 -43.13 -19.15 -1.66
C ILE A 97 -43.48 -20.63 -1.43
N ASN A 98 -43.22 -21.50 -2.43
CA ASN A 98 -43.62 -22.90 -2.43
C ASN A 98 -42.48 -23.88 -2.12
N VAL A 99 -41.28 -23.35 -1.76
CA VAL A 99 -40.09 -24.21 -1.54
C VAL A 99 -40.30 -25.22 -0.40
N LYS A 100 -41.10 -24.85 0.64
CA LYS A 100 -41.36 -25.75 1.79
C LYS A 100 -42.15 -27.00 1.41
N ASP A 101 -43.10 -26.83 0.51
CA ASP A 101 -44.04 -27.89 0.09
C ASP A 101 -43.54 -28.58 -1.19
N PHE A 102 -42.36 -28.21 -1.67
CA PHE A 102 -41.83 -28.73 -2.91
C PHE A 102 -41.17 -30.10 -2.71
N GLU A 103 -41.73 -31.09 -3.36
CA GLU A 103 -41.18 -32.45 -3.41
C GLU A 103 -40.39 -32.69 -4.70
N VAL A 104 -39.16 -33.25 -4.56
CA VAL A 104 -38.35 -33.63 -5.71
C VAL A 104 -38.84 -34.92 -6.29
N SER A 105 -39.69 -34.81 -7.31
CA SER A 105 -40.17 -35.96 -8.09
C SER A 105 -39.20 -36.33 -9.23
N GLY A 106 -39.35 -37.56 -9.75
CA GLY A 106 -38.59 -37.96 -10.95
C GLY A 106 -38.92 -37.10 -12.18
N GLU A 107 -40.15 -36.59 -12.27
CA GLU A 107 -40.55 -35.66 -13.33
C GLU A 107 -39.87 -34.28 -13.19
N PHE A 108 -39.77 -33.80 -11.97
CA PHE A 108 -39.02 -32.57 -11.72
C PHE A 108 -37.55 -32.68 -12.14
N LEU A 109 -36.87 -33.77 -11.75
CA LEU A 109 -35.49 -34.03 -12.15
C LEU A 109 -35.32 -34.10 -13.67
N LYS A 110 -36.23 -34.80 -14.34
CA LYS A 110 -36.23 -34.87 -15.80
C LYS A 110 -36.43 -33.49 -16.45
N THR A 111 -37.39 -32.72 -15.93
CA THR A 111 -37.67 -31.36 -16.40
C THR A 111 -36.46 -30.45 -16.18
N LEU A 112 -35.82 -30.51 -15.01
CA LEU A 112 -34.63 -29.75 -14.67
C LEU A 112 -33.47 -30.08 -15.63
N ILE A 113 -33.19 -31.35 -15.87
CA ILE A 113 -32.14 -31.80 -16.79
C ILE A 113 -32.46 -31.32 -18.22
N ASN A 114 -33.70 -31.48 -18.69
CA ASN A 114 -34.09 -31.01 -20.00
C ASN A 114 -33.94 -29.49 -20.15
N LYS A 115 -34.41 -28.72 -19.19
CA LYS A 115 -34.21 -27.24 -19.20
C LYS A 115 -32.75 -26.87 -19.19
N SER A 116 -31.96 -27.48 -18.32
CA SER A 116 -30.52 -27.21 -18.21
C SER A 116 -29.77 -27.49 -19.50
N LEU A 117 -30.06 -28.60 -20.16
CA LEU A 117 -29.35 -29.04 -21.37
C LEU A 117 -29.87 -28.38 -22.65
N PHE A 118 -31.17 -28.29 -22.83
CA PHE A 118 -31.78 -27.93 -24.11
C PHE A 118 -32.29 -26.50 -24.13
N GLU A 119 -32.87 -26.00 -23.05
CA GLU A 119 -33.42 -24.65 -22.99
C GLU A 119 -32.30 -23.61 -22.67
N TYR A 120 -31.53 -23.88 -21.62
CA TYR A 120 -30.45 -22.96 -21.17
C TYR A 120 -29.08 -23.34 -21.71
N SER A 121 -28.92 -24.54 -22.27
CA SER A 121 -27.66 -25.01 -22.87
C SER A 121 -26.43 -24.79 -21.95
N ILE A 122 -26.56 -25.05 -20.65
CA ILE A 122 -25.46 -24.86 -19.70
C ILE A 122 -24.33 -25.90 -19.84
N GLY A 123 -24.57 -26.94 -20.62
CA GLY A 123 -23.64 -28.02 -20.89
C GLY A 123 -23.72 -29.19 -19.90
N TYR A 124 -23.29 -30.36 -20.36
CA TYR A 124 -23.41 -31.61 -19.58
C TYR A 124 -22.69 -31.57 -18.25
N LEU A 125 -21.50 -30.93 -18.20
CA LEU A 125 -20.69 -30.86 -16.97
C LEU A 125 -21.44 -30.14 -15.85
N PHE A 126 -21.93 -28.95 -16.13
CA PHE A 126 -22.64 -28.15 -15.14
C PHE A 126 -24.02 -28.71 -14.79
N THR A 127 -24.70 -29.28 -15.74
CA THR A 127 -25.97 -30.01 -15.49
C THR A 127 -25.72 -31.20 -14.57
N TYR A 128 -24.66 -31.97 -14.81
CA TYR A 128 -24.30 -33.11 -13.97
C TYR A 128 -23.92 -32.68 -12.55
N ILE A 129 -23.16 -31.61 -12.40
CA ILE A 129 -22.83 -31.07 -11.09
C ILE A 129 -24.10 -30.63 -10.34
N LEU A 130 -25.02 -29.94 -11.00
CA LEU A 130 -26.29 -29.55 -10.39
C LEU A 130 -27.11 -30.77 -9.95
N TYR A 131 -27.21 -31.79 -10.83
CA TYR A 131 -27.90 -33.05 -10.54
C TYR A 131 -27.31 -33.77 -9.33
N GLU A 132 -25.96 -33.88 -9.25
CA GLU A 132 -25.29 -34.51 -8.11
C GLU A 132 -25.44 -33.69 -6.82
N LEU A 133 -25.43 -32.38 -6.87
CA LEU A 133 -25.71 -31.54 -5.70
C LEU A 133 -27.12 -31.78 -5.16
N ILE A 134 -28.10 -31.92 -6.04
CA ILE A 134 -29.47 -32.25 -5.63
C ILE A 134 -29.53 -33.67 -5.05
N ASN A 135 -28.89 -34.65 -5.70
CA ASN A 135 -28.84 -36.04 -5.20
C ASN A 135 -28.19 -36.13 -3.82
N ILE A 136 -27.09 -35.38 -3.59
CA ILE A 136 -26.44 -35.31 -2.28
C ILE A 136 -27.43 -34.72 -1.26
N SER A 137 -28.12 -33.64 -1.61
CA SER A 137 -29.15 -33.06 -0.77
C SER A 137 -30.24 -34.03 -0.39
N LEU A 138 -30.69 -34.86 -1.33
CA LEU A 138 -31.73 -35.88 -1.11
C LEU A 138 -31.22 -37.07 -0.26
N ARG A 139 -29.93 -37.41 -0.34
CA ARG A 139 -29.34 -38.47 0.51
C ARG A 139 -29.32 -38.12 1.99
N PHE A 140 -29.22 -36.82 2.32
CA PHE A 140 -29.41 -36.34 3.68
C PHE A 140 -30.90 -36.28 4.06
N ASN A 141 -31.60 -37.31 3.84
CA ASN A 141 -33.05 -37.55 3.76
C ASN A 141 -33.91 -37.06 4.95
N GLN A 142 -33.33 -36.40 5.94
CA GLN A 142 -34.02 -35.82 7.09
C GLN A 142 -34.48 -34.37 6.84
N TYR A 143 -34.05 -33.80 5.72
CA TYR A 143 -34.28 -32.37 5.46
C TYR A 143 -35.04 -32.18 4.14
N PRO A 144 -36.13 -31.43 4.13
CA PRO A 144 -36.86 -31.06 2.93
C PRO A 144 -35.97 -30.30 1.93
N PHE A 145 -36.32 -30.40 0.64
CA PHE A 145 -35.56 -29.75 -0.45
C PHE A 145 -35.37 -28.23 -0.28
N TYR A 146 -36.30 -27.58 0.45
CA TYR A 146 -36.16 -26.13 0.72
C TYR A 146 -34.90 -25.77 1.48
N TYR A 147 -34.34 -26.66 2.31
CA TYR A 147 -33.06 -26.42 2.97
C TYR A 147 -31.90 -26.29 1.98
N PHE A 148 -31.90 -27.14 0.95
CA PHE A 148 -30.89 -27.04 -0.12
C PHE A 148 -31.01 -25.71 -0.86
N TYR A 149 -32.23 -25.31 -1.22
CA TYR A 149 -32.47 -24.07 -1.92
C TYR A 149 -32.07 -22.84 -1.07
N TYR A 150 -32.47 -22.78 0.18
CA TYR A 150 -32.06 -21.72 1.10
C TYR A 150 -30.55 -21.73 1.40
N PHE A 151 -29.93 -22.92 1.43
CA PHE A 151 -28.48 -23.03 1.55
C PHE A 151 -27.79 -22.38 0.35
N LEU A 152 -28.24 -22.61 -0.87
CA LEU A 152 -27.66 -21.95 -2.05
C LEU A 152 -27.83 -20.43 -1.98
N ILE A 153 -29.00 -19.92 -1.59
CA ILE A 153 -29.23 -18.48 -1.42
C ILE A 153 -28.32 -17.92 -0.32
N GLY A 154 -28.26 -18.58 0.83
CA GLY A 154 -27.41 -18.16 1.93
C GLY A 154 -25.91 -18.14 1.56
N PHE A 155 -25.50 -19.15 0.78
CA PHE A 155 -24.12 -19.20 0.28
C PHE A 155 -23.83 -18.10 -0.74
N GLU A 156 -24.79 -17.77 -1.60
CA GLU A 156 -24.69 -16.64 -2.53
C GLU A 156 -24.53 -15.30 -1.79
N VAL A 157 -25.37 -15.05 -0.79
CA VAL A 157 -25.27 -13.87 0.07
C VAL A 157 -23.92 -13.85 0.80
N PHE A 158 -23.45 -14.98 1.30
CA PHE A 158 -22.14 -15.09 1.93
C PHE A 158 -20.99 -14.73 0.98
N LEU A 159 -21.05 -15.19 -0.27
CA LEU A 159 -20.07 -14.81 -1.30
C LEU A 159 -20.07 -13.31 -1.58
N ILE A 160 -21.26 -12.69 -1.67
CA ILE A 160 -21.39 -11.23 -1.83
C ILE A 160 -20.71 -10.51 -0.65
N ILE A 161 -20.99 -10.94 0.57
CA ILE A 161 -20.37 -10.41 1.77
C ILE A 161 -18.85 -10.53 1.69
N LEU A 162 -18.32 -11.70 1.35
CA LEU A 162 -16.88 -11.90 1.20
C LEU A 162 -16.27 -11.00 0.13
N MET A 163 -16.95 -10.80 -0.99
CA MET A 163 -16.49 -9.91 -2.07
C MET A 163 -16.41 -8.45 -1.62
N ILE A 164 -17.32 -8.00 -0.77
CA ILE A 164 -17.36 -6.64 -0.22
C ILE A 164 -16.32 -6.47 0.92
N PHE A 165 -16.28 -7.41 1.86
CA PHE A 165 -15.40 -7.30 3.03
C PHE A 165 -13.91 -7.36 2.69
N THR A 166 -13.51 -8.15 1.71
CA THR A 166 -12.10 -8.29 1.32
C THR A 166 -11.46 -6.96 0.88
N PRO A 167 -12.04 -6.15 -0.01
CA PRO A 167 -11.49 -4.85 -0.37
C PRO A 167 -11.56 -3.83 0.77
N MET A 168 -12.63 -3.84 1.55
CA MET A 168 -12.84 -2.93 2.67
C MET A 168 -11.78 -3.11 3.76
N ARG A 169 -11.51 -4.35 4.16
CA ARG A 169 -10.46 -4.68 5.15
C ARG A 169 -9.08 -4.22 4.69
N ARG A 170 -8.78 -4.32 3.39
CA ARG A 170 -7.52 -3.84 2.82
C ARG A 170 -7.44 -2.31 2.83
N SER A 171 -8.53 -1.61 2.50
CA SER A 171 -8.60 -0.15 2.53
C SER A 171 -8.36 0.38 3.95
N ILE A 172 -9.00 -0.20 4.95
CA ILE A 172 -8.81 0.14 6.37
C ILE A 172 -7.36 -0.10 6.80
N LYS A 173 -6.77 -1.25 6.44
CA LYS A 173 -5.38 -1.57 6.79
C LYS A 173 -4.41 -0.59 6.15
N ASN A 174 -4.61 -0.21 4.89
CA ASN A 174 -3.77 0.77 4.19
C ASN A 174 -3.92 2.18 4.78
N SER A 175 -5.14 2.58 5.14
CA SER A 175 -5.41 3.86 5.81
C SER A 175 -4.71 3.92 7.18
N ASN A 176 -4.81 2.87 7.98
CA ASN A 176 -4.14 2.80 9.27
C ASN A 176 -2.60 2.81 9.13
N ALA A 177 -2.05 2.13 8.11
CA ALA A 177 -0.62 2.17 7.83
C ALA A 177 -0.13 3.56 7.38
N ARG A 178 -0.93 4.30 6.59
CA ARG A 178 -0.65 5.69 6.22
C ARG A 178 -0.66 6.60 7.44
N ARG A 179 -1.72 6.54 8.27
CA ARG A 179 -1.82 7.31 9.51
C ARG A 179 -0.65 7.04 10.47
N LYS A 180 -0.20 5.78 10.58
CA LYS A 180 0.97 5.44 11.39
C LYS A 180 2.25 6.09 10.86
N LYS A 181 2.46 6.07 9.54
CA LYS A 181 3.60 6.74 8.91
C LYS A 181 3.56 8.27 9.06
N GLU A 182 2.39 8.87 8.95
CA GLU A 182 2.19 10.31 9.15
C GLU A 182 2.50 10.72 10.59
N ARG A 183 2.05 9.93 11.58
CA ARG A 183 2.41 10.16 13.00
C ARG A 183 3.92 10.07 13.24
N GLN A 184 4.57 9.03 12.71
CA GLN A 184 6.02 8.89 12.83
C GLN A 184 6.78 10.07 12.18
N ARG A 185 6.32 10.56 11.03
CA ARG A 185 6.92 11.75 10.40
C ARG A 185 6.70 13.00 11.24
N ALA A 186 5.52 13.20 11.79
CA ALA A 186 5.23 14.33 12.67
C ALA A 186 6.05 14.29 13.98
N GLU A 187 6.27 13.10 14.55
CA GLU A 187 7.14 12.92 15.72
C GLU A 187 8.61 13.29 15.39
N ILE A 188 9.15 12.81 14.27
CA ILE A 188 10.52 13.14 13.83
C ILE A 188 10.66 14.63 13.54
N GLU A 189 9.66 15.25 12.92
CA GLU A 189 9.65 16.67 12.62
C GLU A 189 9.58 17.53 13.90
N ALA A 190 8.80 17.09 14.89
CA ALA A 190 8.73 17.72 16.20
C ALA A 190 10.07 17.62 16.95
N GLU A 191 10.72 16.46 16.96
CA GLU A 191 12.05 16.27 17.55
C GLU A 191 13.11 17.14 16.86
N LEU A 192 13.05 17.26 15.54
CA LEU A 192 13.99 18.09 14.78
C LEU A 192 13.82 19.58 15.09
N LEU A 193 12.56 20.03 15.20
CA LEU A 193 12.26 21.41 15.61
C LEU A 193 12.72 21.71 17.03
N GLU A 194 12.60 20.76 17.94
CA GLU A 194 13.10 20.90 19.31
C GLU A 194 14.63 20.99 19.35
N GLN A 195 15.33 20.17 18.56
CA GLN A 195 16.79 20.25 18.44
C GLN A 195 17.24 21.58 17.85
N ILE A 196 16.52 22.14 16.88
CA ILE A 196 16.81 23.46 16.31
C ILE A 196 16.63 24.54 17.38
N ARG A 197 15.56 24.52 18.16
CA ARG A 197 15.32 25.47 19.27
C ARG A 197 16.42 25.39 20.31
N ILE A 198 16.84 24.20 20.70
CA ILE A 198 17.94 24.03 21.67
C ILE A 198 19.25 24.62 21.14
N LYS A 199 19.55 24.41 19.84
CA LYS A 199 20.72 25.02 19.20
C LYS A 199 20.64 26.53 19.19
N GLU A 200 19.53 27.12 18.79
CA GLU A 200 19.32 28.57 18.78
C GLU A 200 19.45 29.18 20.17
N ASP A 201 18.94 28.49 21.21
CA ASP A 201 19.07 28.95 22.57
C ASP A 201 20.53 28.88 23.10
N LEU A 202 21.29 27.87 22.68
CA LEU A 202 22.72 27.76 22.97
C LEU A 202 23.51 28.88 22.29
N GLU A 203 23.26 29.12 21.01
CA GLU A 203 23.91 30.20 20.27
C GLU A 203 23.57 31.57 20.86
N ARG A 204 22.34 31.82 21.28
CA ARG A 204 21.95 33.06 21.99
C ARG A 204 22.69 33.21 23.31
N LYS A 205 22.83 32.13 24.08
CA LYS A 205 23.58 32.16 25.35
C LYS A 205 25.07 32.42 25.13
N GLU A 206 25.66 31.86 24.09
CA GLU A 206 27.05 32.11 23.72
C GLU A 206 27.26 33.56 23.24
N ALA A 207 26.38 34.06 22.39
CA ALA A 207 26.40 35.43 21.93
C ALA A 207 26.30 36.45 23.11
N LEU A 208 25.44 36.16 24.08
CA LEU A 208 25.31 36.97 25.31
C LEU A 208 26.56 36.91 26.18
N LYS A 209 27.23 35.75 26.28
CA LYS A 209 28.54 35.64 26.98
C LYS A 209 29.63 36.48 26.30
N ILE A 210 29.70 36.39 24.99
CA ILE A 210 30.65 37.16 24.19
C ILE A 210 30.40 38.66 24.35
N GLN A 211 29.13 39.10 24.31
CA GLN A 211 28.80 40.52 24.56
C GLN A 211 29.17 40.99 25.97
N LYS A 212 28.94 40.13 26.98
CA LYS A 212 29.35 40.45 28.35
C LYS A 212 30.88 40.56 28.48
N HIS A 213 31.61 39.63 27.86
CA HIS A 213 33.09 39.70 27.84
C HIS A 213 33.58 40.97 27.17
N LYS A 214 33.05 41.34 26.00
CA LYS A 214 33.42 42.59 25.31
C LYS A 214 33.15 43.82 26.16
N LYS A 215 32.01 43.90 26.86
CA LYS A 215 31.71 45.00 27.77
C LYS A 215 32.68 45.07 28.93
N ILE A 216 33.06 43.96 29.51
CA ILE A 216 34.05 43.90 30.61
C ILE A 216 35.41 44.35 30.10
N GLU A 217 35.84 43.94 28.92
CA GLU A 217 37.08 44.41 28.30
C GLU A 217 37.06 45.91 27.98
N GLU A 218 35.97 46.46 27.44
CA GLU A 218 35.82 47.89 27.18
C GLU A 218 35.85 48.71 28.47
N ASP A 219 35.19 48.25 29.52
CA ASP A 219 35.21 48.90 30.82
C ASP A 219 36.60 48.82 31.49
N ALA A 220 37.32 47.68 31.31
CA ALA A 220 38.70 47.57 31.77
C ALA A 220 39.65 48.48 30.99
N ILE A 221 39.44 48.61 29.69
CA ILE A 221 40.21 49.52 28.84
C ILE A 221 39.91 50.99 29.26
N LYS A 222 38.66 51.39 29.48
CA LYS A 222 38.29 52.72 29.95
C LYS A 222 38.88 53.02 31.31
N LYS A 223 38.84 52.09 32.27
CA LYS A 223 39.48 52.25 33.59
C LYS A 223 40.96 52.39 33.47
N LYS A 224 41.66 51.65 32.60
CA LYS A 224 43.11 51.85 32.34
C LYS A 224 43.37 53.18 31.71
N ALA A 225 42.57 53.67 30.76
CA ALA A 225 42.73 55.01 30.15
C ALA A 225 42.51 56.14 31.15
N ASP A 226 41.48 55.98 32.03
CA ASP A 226 41.25 57.02 33.09
C ASP A 226 42.33 57.02 34.17
N ASN A 227 42.84 55.84 34.52
CA ASN A 227 44.02 55.80 35.43
C ASN A 227 45.27 56.38 34.79
N PHE A 228 45.44 56.16 33.49
CA PHE A 228 46.58 56.79 32.75
C PHE A 228 46.41 58.28 32.64
N LYS A 229 45.22 58.83 32.46
CA LYS A 229 44.91 60.25 32.49
C LYS A 229 45.15 60.84 33.89
N LYS A 230 44.74 60.13 34.96
CA LYS A 230 45.01 60.53 36.36
C LYS A 230 46.52 60.53 36.66
N MET A 231 47.28 59.51 36.23
CA MET A 231 48.75 59.50 36.39
C MET A 231 49.41 60.59 35.58
N LYS A 232 48.91 60.89 34.35
CA LYS A 232 49.46 61.99 33.55
C LYS A 232 49.14 63.32 34.18
N LYS A 233 48.00 63.50 34.84
CA LYS A 233 47.61 64.69 35.60
C LYS A 233 48.46 64.85 36.85
N ASN A 234 48.72 63.79 37.58
CA ASN A 234 49.59 63.79 38.75
C ASN A 234 51.08 63.99 38.38
N LYS A 235 51.56 63.43 37.26
CA LYS A 235 52.88 63.66 36.73
C LYS A 235 53.07 65.11 36.21
N ARG A 236 51.96 65.76 35.72
CA ARG A 236 52.02 67.19 35.36
C ARG A 236 52.04 68.13 36.57
N ALA A 237 51.46 67.75 37.70
CA ALA A 237 51.50 68.49 38.94
C ALA A 237 52.90 68.39 39.64
N SER A 238 53.60 67.25 39.49
CA SER A 238 54.95 67.07 40.04
C SER A 238 56.06 67.44 39.08
N ARG A 239 55.75 67.92 37.85
CA ARG A 239 56.73 68.42 36.84
C ARG A 239 56.71 69.92 36.54
N LYS A 240 56.17 70.67 37.51
CA LYS A 240 56.47 72.12 37.51
C LYS A 240 57.90 72.41 37.99
N ASP A 241 58.62 71.35 38.47
CA ASP A 241 59.99 71.48 38.99
C ASP A 241 60.98 70.45 38.48
N LYS A 242 61.03 70.17 37.19
CA LYS A 242 62.28 69.71 36.55
C LYS A 242 62.07 69.65 35.03
N LYS A 243 62.69 70.64 34.38
CA LYS A 243 63.06 70.62 32.99
C LYS A 243 64.02 69.46 32.70
N GLU A 244 63.82 68.93 31.53
CA GLU A 244 64.82 68.34 30.63
C GLU A 244 64.84 66.82 30.45
N LYS A 245 64.64 66.49 29.20
CA LYS A 245 65.26 65.45 28.38
C LYS A 245 64.85 63.94 28.61
N THR A 246 64.41 63.43 27.53
CA THR A 246 64.65 62.09 26.88
C THR A 246 63.34 61.36 26.66
N SER A 247 62.99 60.96 25.58
CA SER A 247 63.22 60.42 24.27
C SER A 247 62.03 59.65 23.77
N GLU A 248 61.68 59.81 22.52
CA GLU A 248 60.55 59.25 21.76
C GLU A 248 60.69 57.74 21.40
N GLU A 249 61.65 57.02 22.01
CA GLU A 249 61.96 55.65 21.57
C GLU A 249 61.11 54.52 22.21
N ASP A 250 60.45 54.81 23.35
CA ASP A 250 59.72 53.71 24.06
C ASP A 250 58.27 53.45 23.59
N LEU A 251 57.75 54.20 22.62
CA LEU A 251 56.37 54.05 22.14
C LEU A 251 56.21 53.16 20.91
N GLN A 252 57.26 52.82 20.19
CA GLN A 252 57.17 51.93 19.00
C GLN A 252 57.33 50.48 19.33
N ASP A 253 57.86 50.09 20.48
CA ASP A 253 58.08 48.67 20.84
C ASP A 253 56.85 47.99 21.41
N ILE A 254 55.81 48.74 21.84
CA ILE A 254 54.56 48.17 22.40
C ILE A 254 53.50 47.90 21.29
N ILE A 255 53.57 48.67 20.19
CA ILE A 255 52.60 48.48 19.08
C ILE A 255 52.97 47.26 18.21
N GLY A 256 54.25 46.89 18.11
CA GLY A 256 54.76 45.78 17.34
C GLY A 256 54.37 44.39 17.92
N LYS A 257 54.18 44.30 19.23
CA LYS A 257 53.88 43.00 19.88
C LYS A 257 52.36 42.57 19.88
N VAL A 258 51.46 43.54 19.70
CA VAL A 258 50.00 43.25 19.69
C VAL A 258 49.52 42.86 18.31
N THR A 259 50.23 43.20 17.24
CA THR A 259 49.82 42.85 15.85
C THR A 259 50.26 41.44 15.42
N LEU A 260 51.26 40.84 16.07
CA LEU A 260 51.82 39.55 15.75
C LEU A 260 51.04 38.36 16.37
N GLN A 261 50.19 38.60 17.37
CA GLN A 261 49.36 37.54 17.99
C GLN A 261 48.02 37.32 17.31
N LYS A 262 47.58 38.16 16.38
CA LYS A 262 46.28 38.07 15.73
C LYS A 262 46.31 37.34 14.39
N THR A 263 47.46 36.93 13.88
CA THR A 263 47.62 36.30 12.55
C THR A 263 47.91 34.79 12.59
N VAL A 264 47.96 34.15 13.77
CA VAL A 264 48.36 32.74 13.90
C VAL A 264 47.18 31.78 14.15
N THR A 265 45.94 32.26 14.31
CA THR A 265 44.80 31.43 14.68
C THR A 265 43.75 31.24 13.58
N ILE A 266 44.03 31.51 12.30
CA ILE A 266 43.09 31.30 11.19
C ILE A 266 43.65 30.35 10.12
N ASN A 267 44.39 29.34 10.47
CA ASN A 267 44.70 28.24 9.53
C ASN A 267 44.97 26.95 10.29
N LYS A 268 43.86 26.29 10.71
CA LYS A 268 43.78 24.84 10.91
C LYS A 268 42.32 24.48 11.07
N GLU A 269 41.74 24.04 9.97
CA GLU A 269 40.75 22.98 9.86
C GLU A 269 40.35 22.90 8.37
N ASP A 270 41.03 22.03 7.67
CA ASP A 270 40.53 21.30 6.54
C ASP A 270 40.21 19.89 7.03
#